data_3f52c730b50bed50fa88651fb1023ad6
#
_entry.id   3f52c730b50bed50fa88651fb1023ad6
#
_cell.length_a   1.000
_cell.length_b   1.000
_cell.length_c   1.000
_cell.angle_alpha   90.00
_cell.angle_beta   90.00
_cell.angle_gamma   90.00
#
_symmetry.space_group_name_H-M   'P 1'
#
loop_
_entity.id
_entity.type
_entity.pdbx_description
1 polymer ?
#
loop_
_entity_poly.entity_id
_entity_poly.type
_entity_poly.pdbx_seq_one_letter_code
_entity_poly.pdbx_strand_id
1 'polypeptide(L)'
;MPWLPQWRVTVGDDVYTTVTSVSYATGRLDIDRQATAGYCQVQIVNADNSAFTISITEPITLELKNSAGVYKQVFKGTVSDFNIGVRSPDETGFVTTGTILGIGPLSKLTKAVYNTAIASARDGEQIAVILDAALAGTWNEVNPTVTWATYPATVTWNQAENSLGQIDQGEFDMIQINASASAKSQTLVDQIANSGLGIISEGPDGLVYYADADHRENYLLANGYTALNADYATPSSIQSQTQTARLRNSLIYKYSTGYATLLTLTDTASIASYGLFEKSTESNILNTTDMQQIAVRELDLRRDPRGSLGAIRFRLDNPQLPSAILDDLITVFCNEPVSINNLPSNLLGGTFEGFVENIAVNATPTYVDMTLYVSATDFSIPPI
;
A
#
# COMPACT_ATOMS: atom_id res chain seq x y z
N MET A 1 -25.52 -10.49 -19.34
CA MET A 1 -25.37 -9.05 -19.60
C MET A 1 -23.94 -8.68 -19.24
N PRO A 2 -23.28 -7.77 -19.94
CA PRO A 2 -21.99 -7.28 -19.51
C PRO A 2 -22.11 -6.67 -18.09
N TRP A 3 -21.08 -6.84 -17.29
CA TRP A 3 -21.00 -6.21 -15.98
C TRP A 3 -20.95 -4.69 -16.14
N LEU A 4 -21.70 -3.98 -15.30
CA LEU A 4 -21.68 -2.52 -15.25
C LEU A 4 -21.29 -2.08 -13.84
N PRO A 5 -20.40 -1.09 -13.70
CA PRO A 5 -19.97 -0.61 -12.40
C PRO A 5 -21.15 -0.01 -11.62
N GLN A 6 -21.31 -0.45 -10.39
CA GLN A 6 -22.26 0.12 -9.45
C GLN A 6 -21.51 0.47 -8.16
N TRP A 7 -21.46 1.75 -7.89
CA TRP A 7 -20.77 2.30 -6.73
C TRP A 7 -21.75 2.59 -5.61
N ARG A 8 -21.29 2.38 -4.39
CA ARG A 8 -21.96 2.80 -3.17
C ARG A 8 -20.97 3.57 -2.32
N VAL A 9 -21.38 4.74 -1.84
CA VAL A 9 -20.61 5.58 -0.93
C VAL A 9 -21.41 5.74 0.34
N THR A 10 -20.82 5.40 1.48
CA THR A 10 -21.42 5.64 2.79
C THR A 10 -20.60 6.71 3.50
N VAL A 11 -21.25 7.76 4.00
CA VAL A 11 -20.65 8.82 4.80
C VAL A 11 -21.44 8.93 6.10
N GLY A 12 -20.79 8.67 7.23
CA GLY A 12 -21.54 8.48 8.47
C GLY A 12 -22.57 7.38 8.33
N ASP A 13 -23.84 7.71 8.53
CA ASP A 13 -24.99 6.81 8.38
C ASP A 13 -25.67 6.92 7.00
N ASP A 14 -25.26 7.87 6.17
CA ASP A 14 -25.91 8.15 4.89
C ASP A 14 -25.30 7.37 3.73
N VAL A 15 -26.16 6.80 2.87
CA VAL A 15 -25.78 5.98 1.72
C VAL A 15 -26.12 6.68 0.41
N TYR A 16 -25.10 6.89 -0.43
CA TYR A 16 -25.23 7.51 -1.74
C TYR A 16 -24.95 6.50 -2.84
N THR A 17 -25.87 6.34 -3.79
CA THR A 17 -25.75 5.46 -4.97
C THR A 17 -25.76 6.22 -6.29
N THR A 18 -26.08 7.52 -6.28
CA THR A 18 -26.05 8.40 -7.47
C THR A 18 -24.64 8.91 -7.78
N VAL A 19 -23.69 7.99 -7.82
CA VAL A 19 -22.26 8.29 -8.03
C VAL A 19 -22.00 8.50 -9.51
N THR A 20 -21.37 9.62 -9.87
CA THR A 20 -21.05 9.99 -11.26
C THR A 20 -19.58 9.92 -11.60
N SER A 21 -18.70 10.01 -10.63
CA SER A 21 -17.28 9.72 -10.81
C SER A 21 -16.66 9.27 -9.51
N VAL A 22 -15.65 8.42 -9.65
CA VAL A 22 -14.83 7.93 -8.55
C VAL A 22 -13.38 7.98 -9.00
N SER A 23 -12.52 8.48 -8.12
CA SER A 23 -11.06 8.33 -8.24
C SER A 23 -10.53 7.98 -6.87
N TYR A 24 -9.73 6.92 -6.76
CA TYR A 24 -9.01 6.62 -5.52
C TYR A 24 -7.64 6.03 -5.82
N ALA A 25 -6.72 6.20 -4.88
CA ALA A 25 -5.43 5.55 -4.91
C ALA A 25 -4.95 5.20 -3.51
N THR A 26 -4.22 4.09 -3.39
CA THR A 26 -3.62 3.63 -2.14
C THR A 26 -2.30 2.91 -2.43
N GLY A 27 -1.39 2.89 -1.45
CA GLY A 27 -0.08 2.24 -1.54
C GLY A 27 1.06 3.21 -1.87
N ARG A 28 2.16 2.67 -2.42
CA ARG A 28 3.38 3.41 -2.77
C ARG A 28 3.70 3.30 -4.25
N LEU A 29 4.19 4.39 -4.84
CA LEU A 29 4.62 4.42 -6.24
C LEU A 29 6.10 4.06 -6.43
N ASP A 30 6.87 4.07 -5.35
CA ASP A 30 8.30 3.81 -5.35
C ASP A 30 8.62 2.82 -4.23
N ILE A 31 9.28 1.70 -4.57
CA ILE A 31 9.64 0.65 -3.61
C ILE A 31 10.69 1.09 -2.58
N ASP A 32 11.42 2.17 -2.86
CA ASP A 32 12.40 2.75 -1.93
C ASP A 32 11.75 3.73 -0.93
N ARG A 33 10.41 3.86 -0.94
CA ARG A 33 9.63 4.71 -0.04
C ARG A 33 8.50 3.94 0.61
N GLN A 34 8.06 4.40 1.76
CA GLN A 34 6.86 3.88 2.40
C GLN A 34 5.59 4.44 1.74
N ALA A 35 4.45 3.76 1.96
CA ALA A 35 3.18 4.23 1.45
C ALA A 35 2.77 5.54 2.12
N THR A 36 2.13 6.39 1.36
CA THR A 36 1.44 7.57 1.87
C THR A 36 -0.03 7.28 2.07
N ALA A 37 -0.74 8.16 2.79
CA ALA A 37 -2.17 8.02 2.95
C ALA A 37 -2.87 7.91 1.60
N GLY A 38 -3.73 6.90 1.47
CA GLY A 38 -4.63 6.77 0.35
C GLY A 38 -5.64 7.91 0.33
N TYR A 39 -6.19 8.14 -0.83
CA TYR A 39 -7.24 9.15 -1.00
C TYR A 39 -8.34 8.63 -1.90
N CYS A 40 -9.55 9.16 -1.73
CA CYS A 40 -10.62 9.01 -2.69
C CYS A 40 -11.27 10.36 -2.97
N GLN A 41 -11.71 10.54 -4.21
CA GLN A 41 -12.58 11.61 -4.62
C GLN A 41 -13.82 11.01 -5.27
N VAL A 42 -14.98 11.37 -4.75
CA VAL A 42 -16.26 10.87 -5.23
C VAL A 42 -17.16 12.04 -5.59
N GLN A 43 -17.78 11.96 -6.75
CA GLN A 43 -18.82 12.92 -7.14
C GLN A 43 -20.19 12.24 -7.12
N ILE A 44 -21.12 12.83 -6.40
CA ILE A 44 -22.51 12.39 -6.29
C ILE A 44 -23.45 13.46 -6.84
N VAL A 45 -24.56 13.04 -7.41
CA VAL A 45 -25.61 13.93 -7.92
C VAL A 45 -26.81 13.85 -7.01
N ASN A 46 -27.31 15.02 -6.66
CA ASN A 46 -28.59 15.20 -5.99
C ASN A 46 -29.56 15.88 -6.96
N ALA A 47 -30.56 15.13 -7.38
CA ALA A 47 -31.55 15.61 -8.36
C ALA A 47 -32.82 16.17 -7.71
N ASP A 48 -33.03 15.93 -6.42
CA ASP A 48 -34.27 16.34 -5.69
C ASP A 48 -34.07 17.61 -4.86
N ASN A 49 -32.90 18.23 -4.97
CA ASN A 49 -32.54 19.45 -4.24
C ASN A 49 -32.60 19.30 -2.70
N SER A 50 -32.50 18.07 -2.17
CA SER A 50 -32.38 17.86 -0.73
C SER A 50 -31.00 18.34 -0.24
N ALA A 51 -30.88 18.62 1.05
CA ALA A 51 -29.60 19.01 1.63
C ALA A 51 -28.69 17.81 1.76
N PHE A 52 -27.40 17.99 1.45
CA PHE A 52 -26.37 17.03 1.82
C PHE A 52 -26.08 17.15 3.33
N THR A 53 -25.99 16.01 4.01
CA THR A 53 -25.73 15.91 5.46
C THR A 53 -24.28 15.56 5.78
N ILE A 54 -23.36 15.77 4.83
CA ILE A 54 -21.96 15.38 4.93
C ILE A 54 -21.17 16.39 5.75
N SER A 55 -20.47 15.90 6.77
CA SER A 55 -19.56 16.68 7.62
C SER A 55 -18.10 16.26 7.45
N ILE A 56 -17.19 17.21 7.68
CA ILE A 56 -15.75 16.96 7.73
C ILE A 56 -15.44 16.04 8.91
N THR A 57 -14.49 15.11 8.72
CA THR A 57 -14.07 14.06 9.67
C THR A 57 -15.02 12.89 9.86
N GLU A 58 -16.20 12.89 9.22
CA GLU A 58 -17.03 11.69 9.20
C GLU A 58 -16.35 10.53 8.48
N PRO A 59 -16.60 9.28 8.91
CA PRO A 59 -16.10 8.11 8.20
C PRO A 59 -16.72 8.04 6.79
N ILE A 60 -15.89 7.70 5.81
CA ILE A 60 -16.31 7.44 4.44
C ILE A 60 -15.91 6.02 4.04
N THR A 61 -16.84 5.28 3.45
CA THR A 61 -16.61 3.96 2.85
C THR A 61 -17.00 3.98 1.38
N LEU A 62 -16.11 3.49 0.52
CA LEU A 62 -16.35 3.34 -0.90
C LEU A 62 -16.43 1.86 -1.25
N GLU A 63 -17.47 1.47 -1.95
CA GLU A 63 -17.72 0.07 -2.32
C GLU A 63 -18.06 -0.04 -3.80
N LEU A 64 -17.58 -1.11 -4.42
CA LEU A 64 -17.87 -1.48 -5.80
C LEU A 64 -18.55 -2.85 -5.83
N LYS A 65 -19.58 -2.98 -6.63
CA LYS A 65 -20.36 -4.21 -6.77
C LYS A 65 -19.61 -5.20 -7.66
N ASN A 66 -19.37 -6.41 -7.16
CA ASN A 66 -18.69 -7.46 -7.90
C ASN A 66 -19.61 -8.17 -8.93
N SER A 67 -19.07 -9.18 -9.62
CA SER A 67 -19.81 -9.94 -10.65
C SER A 67 -21.04 -10.69 -10.09
N ALA A 68 -20.99 -11.10 -8.84
CA ALA A 68 -22.11 -11.76 -8.13
C ALA A 68 -23.15 -10.77 -7.57
N GLY A 69 -22.97 -9.47 -7.78
CA GLY A 69 -23.89 -8.45 -7.29
C GLY A 69 -23.69 -8.06 -5.83
N VAL A 70 -22.57 -8.44 -5.22
CA VAL A 70 -22.22 -8.12 -3.83
C VAL A 70 -21.31 -6.90 -3.80
N TYR A 71 -21.60 -5.92 -2.93
CA TYR A 71 -20.72 -4.78 -2.71
C TYR A 71 -19.47 -5.20 -1.95
N LYS A 72 -18.32 -4.86 -2.49
CA LYS A 72 -17.00 -5.06 -1.91
C LYS A 72 -16.39 -3.70 -1.57
N GLN A 73 -15.90 -3.57 -0.36
CA GLN A 73 -15.23 -2.37 0.09
C GLN A 73 -13.87 -2.25 -0.60
N VAL A 74 -13.61 -1.07 -1.19
CA VAL A 74 -12.37 -0.78 -1.92
C VAL A 74 -11.59 0.38 -1.30
N PHE A 75 -12.24 1.16 -0.45
CA PHE A 75 -11.60 2.24 0.31
C PHE A 75 -12.41 2.56 1.56
N LYS A 76 -11.71 2.86 2.66
CA LYS A 76 -12.29 3.44 3.87
C LYS A 76 -11.35 4.49 4.45
N GLY A 77 -11.92 5.59 4.90
CA GLY A 77 -11.17 6.71 5.47
C GLY A 77 -12.07 7.70 6.17
N THR A 78 -11.67 8.96 6.18
CA THR A 78 -12.45 10.07 6.73
C THR A 78 -12.61 11.18 5.71
N VAL A 79 -13.73 11.87 5.72
CA VAL A 79 -13.98 13.03 4.86
C VAL A 79 -13.02 14.14 5.22
N SER A 80 -12.21 14.59 4.27
CA SER A 80 -11.29 15.73 4.44
C SER A 80 -11.89 17.02 3.92
N ASP A 81 -12.63 16.96 2.80
CA ASP A 81 -13.25 18.10 2.17
C ASP A 81 -14.57 17.71 1.52
N PHE A 82 -15.51 18.66 1.50
CA PHE A 82 -16.79 18.51 0.82
C PHE A 82 -17.16 19.80 0.11
N ASN A 83 -17.43 19.70 -1.19
CA ASN A 83 -17.81 20.84 -2.02
C ASN A 83 -19.14 20.58 -2.72
N ILE A 84 -20.01 21.59 -2.76
CA ILE A 84 -21.28 21.53 -3.47
C ILE A 84 -21.21 22.46 -4.67
N GLY A 85 -21.56 21.92 -5.85
CA GLY A 85 -21.67 22.66 -7.09
C GLY A 85 -23.11 22.63 -7.63
N VAL A 86 -23.54 23.69 -8.29
CA VAL A 86 -24.79 23.71 -9.03
C VAL A 86 -24.50 23.30 -10.47
N ARG A 87 -25.18 22.25 -10.93
CA ARG A 87 -24.97 21.71 -12.29
C ARG A 87 -25.86 22.40 -13.33
N SER A 88 -27.15 22.49 -13.06
CA SER A 88 -28.12 23.11 -13.97
C SER A 88 -29.42 23.39 -13.20
N PRO A 89 -30.13 24.46 -13.49
CA PRO A 89 -31.54 24.54 -13.16
C PRO A 89 -32.32 23.73 -14.21
N ASP A 90 -33.27 22.91 -13.80
CA ASP A 90 -34.25 22.26 -14.64
C ASP A 90 -35.69 22.66 -14.21
N GLU A 91 -36.70 22.06 -14.85
CA GLU A 91 -38.10 22.35 -14.55
C GLU A 91 -38.51 21.98 -13.10
N THR A 92 -37.74 21.13 -12.44
CA THR A 92 -37.98 20.64 -11.08
C THR A 92 -37.16 21.37 -10.02
N GLY A 93 -36.21 22.22 -10.42
CA GLY A 93 -35.32 22.97 -9.54
C GLY A 93 -33.84 22.86 -9.91
N PHE A 94 -32.98 23.04 -8.91
CA PHE A 94 -31.52 22.92 -9.13
C PHE A 94 -31.05 21.49 -8.97
N VAL A 95 -30.32 20.99 -9.96
CA VAL A 95 -29.51 19.77 -9.82
C VAL A 95 -28.17 20.16 -9.23
N THR A 96 -27.86 19.62 -8.08
CA THR A 96 -26.59 19.87 -7.38
C THR A 96 -25.66 18.65 -7.45
N THR A 97 -24.37 18.92 -7.37
CA THR A 97 -23.34 17.87 -7.28
C THR A 97 -22.55 18.08 -6.00
N GLY A 98 -22.40 17.00 -5.23
CA GLY A 98 -21.48 16.96 -4.11
C GLY A 98 -20.15 16.31 -4.55
N THR A 99 -19.04 16.95 -4.26
CA THR A 99 -17.70 16.35 -4.41
C THR A 99 -17.13 16.10 -3.03
N ILE A 100 -16.93 14.82 -2.70
CA ILE A 100 -16.41 14.36 -1.42
C ILE A 100 -14.96 13.97 -1.63
N LEU A 101 -14.06 14.49 -0.80
CA LEU A 101 -12.68 14.05 -0.69
C LEU A 101 -12.53 13.24 0.60
N GLY A 102 -12.13 11.99 0.48
CA GLY A 102 -11.79 11.12 1.60
C GLY A 102 -10.29 10.86 1.66
N ILE A 103 -9.77 10.71 2.86
CA ILE A 103 -8.36 10.45 3.10
C ILE A 103 -8.21 9.27 4.06
N GLY A 104 -7.27 8.39 3.75
CA GLY A 104 -7.00 7.18 4.52
C GLY A 104 -6.32 7.44 5.86
N PRO A 105 -6.21 6.39 6.67
CA PRO A 105 -5.75 6.46 8.06
C PRO A 105 -4.32 6.95 8.24
N LEU A 106 -3.41 6.62 7.34
CA LEU A 106 -2.01 7.08 7.41
C LEU A 106 -1.89 8.60 7.42
N SER A 107 -2.92 9.33 6.96
CA SER A 107 -2.96 10.80 7.02
C SER A 107 -2.86 11.35 8.45
N LYS A 108 -3.30 10.59 9.44
CA LYS A 108 -3.22 11.00 10.85
C LYS A 108 -1.78 10.98 11.35
N LEU A 109 -0.96 10.05 10.86
CA LEU A 109 0.46 9.99 11.19
C LEU A 109 1.23 11.24 10.73
N THR A 110 0.84 11.81 9.59
CA THR A 110 1.47 13.03 9.08
C THR A 110 1.15 14.28 9.92
N LYS A 111 0.03 14.25 10.65
CA LYS A 111 -0.45 15.34 11.50
C LYS A 111 -0.05 15.15 12.97
N ALA A 112 0.16 13.91 13.39
CA ALA A 112 0.54 13.57 14.75
C ALA A 112 2.04 13.82 14.98
N VAL A 113 2.37 14.31 16.19
CA VAL A 113 3.73 14.45 16.69
C VAL A 113 3.92 13.44 17.80
N TYR A 114 4.97 12.64 17.71
CA TYR A 114 5.37 11.71 18.74
C TYR A 114 6.59 12.28 19.47
N ASN A 115 6.48 12.55 20.75
CA ASN A 115 7.51 13.23 21.55
C ASN A 115 8.00 12.43 22.75
N THR A 116 7.64 11.16 22.83
CA THR A 116 8.05 10.26 23.90
C THR A 116 9.18 9.35 23.42
N ALA A 117 10.08 8.95 24.32
CA ALA A 117 11.10 7.98 23.96
C ALA A 117 10.45 6.62 23.65
N ILE A 118 10.91 5.97 22.57
CA ILE A 118 10.51 4.63 22.20
C ILE A 118 11.63 3.69 22.63
N ALA A 119 11.32 2.73 23.49
CA ALA A 119 12.29 1.77 23.97
C ALA A 119 12.88 0.94 22.83
N SER A 120 14.09 0.40 23.03
CA SER A 120 14.66 -0.62 22.13
C SER A 120 13.74 -1.85 22.12
N ALA A 121 13.31 -2.24 20.95
CA ALA A 121 12.38 -3.34 20.71
C ALA A 121 12.47 -3.73 19.23
N ARG A 122 11.69 -4.73 18.78
CA ARG A 122 11.59 -5.06 17.37
C ARG A 122 10.90 -3.94 16.58
N ASP A 123 11.18 -3.88 15.29
CA ASP A 123 10.67 -2.85 14.38
C ASP A 123 9.14 -2.71 14.43
N GLY A 124 8.38 -3.81 14.31
CA GLY A 124 6.92 -3.76 14.41
C GLY A 124 6.41 -3.37 15.79
N GLU A 125 7.09 -3.78 16.87
CA GLU A 125 6.73 -3.37 18.23
C GLU A 125 6.92 -1.85 18.44
N GLN A 126 7.98 -1.27 17.88
CA GLN A 126 8.19 0.18 17.92
C GLN A 126 7.15 0.93 17.08
N ILE A 127 6.81 0.40 15.91
CA ILE A 127 5.76 0.97 15.05
C ILE A 127 4.41 0.95 15.76
N ALA A 128 4.06 -0.16 16.44
CA ALA A 128 2.81 -0.27 17.18
C ALA A 128 2.68 0.79 18.27
N VAL A 129 3.75 1.09 19.00
CA VAL A 129 3.74 2.16 20.03
C VAL A 129 3.43 3.53 19.40
N ILE A 130 3.96 3.81 18.20
CA ILE A 130 3.69 5.07 17.52
C ILE A 130 2.24 5.11 17.00
N LEU A 131 1.78 4.01 16.40
CA LEU A 131 0.42 3.91 15.88
C LEU A 131 -0.62 4.02 16.99
N ASP A 132 -0.40 3.35 18.12
CA ASP A 132 -1.27 3.43 19.27
C ASP A 132 -1.42 4.87 19.79
N ALA A 133 -0.32 5.59 19.92
CA ALA A 133 -0.33 6.98 20.34
C ALA A 133 -0.94 7.93 19.31
N ALA A 134 -0.72 7.71 17.99
CA ALA A 134 -1.16 8.61 16.95
C ALA A 134 -2.62 8.40 16.54
N LEU A 135 -3.12 7.18 16.65
CA LEU A 135 -4.45 6.79 16.16
C LEU A 135 -5.45 6.57 17.30
N ALA A 136 -4.99 6.21 18.52
CA ALA A 136 -5.86 6.00 19.66
C ALA A 136 -6.66 7.27 20.00
N GLY A 137 -7.93 7.08 20.37
CA GLY A 137 -8.85 8.16 20.71
C GLY A 137 -9.26 9.07 19.52
N THR A 138 -8.57 9.00 18.40
CA THR A 138 -8.93 9.72 17.16
C THR A 138 -9.48 8.80 16.09
N TRP A 139 -9.24 7.51 16.24
CA TRP A 139 -9.66 6.48 15.32
C TRP A 139 -9.98 5.20 16.08
N ASN A 140 -11.23 4.75 16.00
CA ASN A 140 -11.73 3.65 16.83
C ASN A 140 -11.17 2.27 16.46
N GLU A 141 -10.56 2.14 15.29
CA GLU A 141 -9.90 0.93 14.86
C GLU A 141 -8.60 0.66 15.61
N VAL A 142 -8.05 1.67 16.29
CA VAL A 142 -6.84 1.53 17.09
C VAL A 142 -7.19 1.14 18.53
N ASN A 143 -6.75 -0.02 18.92
CA ASN A 143 -6.85 -0.48 20.30
C ASN A 143 -5.59 -0.01 21.09
N PRO A 144 -5.75 0.67 22.23
CA PRO A 144 -4.60 1.09 23.05
C PRO A 144 -3.76 -0.07 23.60
N THR A 145 -4.33 -1.28 23.65
CA THR A 145 -3.63 -2.47 24.12
C THR A 145 -3.30 -3.39 22.96
N VAL A 146 -2.13 -3.18 22.35
CA VAL A 146 -1.65 -4.05 21.26
C VAL A 146 -1.08 -5.34 21.86
N THR A 147 -1.59 -6.46 21.37
CA THR A 147 -1.08 -7.79 21.71
C THR A 147 -0.60 -8.49 20.44
N TRP A 148 0.71 -8.79 20.40
CA TRP A 148 1.29 -9.50 19.29
C TRP A 148 0.96 -10.99 19.38
N ALA A 149 0.44 -11.53 18.29
CA ALA A 149 0.25 -12.97 18.14
C ALA A 149 1.57 -13.62 17.71
N THR A 150 1.93 -14.70 18.36
CA THR A 150 3.00 -15.58 17.87
C THR A 150 2.42 -16.52 16.85
N TYR A 151 2.94 -16.50 15.63
CA TYR A 151 2.48 -17.32 14.53
C TYR A 151 3.64 -18.03 13.80
N PRO A 152 3.38 -19.22 13.21
CA PRO A 152 4.38 -19.88 12.38
C PRO A 152 4.59 -19.12 11.07
N ALA A 153 5.71 -19.36 10.40
CA ALA A 153 6.11 -18.68 9.17
C ALA A 153 5.10 -18.76 8.01
N THR A 154 4.15 -19.68 8.05
CA THR A 154 3.09 -19.84 7.04
C THR A 154 1.81 -19.07 7.36
N VAL A 155 1.72 -18.40 8.51
CA VAL A 155 0.56 -17.61 8.89
C VAL A 155 0.59 -16.28 8.14
N THR A 156 -0.57 -15.88 7.66
CA THR A 156 -0.79 -14.61 6.96
C THR A 156 -1.23 -13.51 7.94
N TRP A 157 -1.33 -12.27 7.46
CA TRP A 157 -1.92 -11.17 8.20
C TRP A 157 -3.29 -11.49 8.79
N ASN A 158 -4.14 -12.19 8.01
CA ASN A 158 -5.49 -12.53 8.47
C ASN A 158 -5.52 -13.38 9.72
N GLN A 159 -4.44 -14.10 10.02
CA GLN A 159 -4.32 -14.93 11.21
C GLN A 159 -3.58 -14.23 12.37
N ALA A 160 -2.73 -13.26 12.03
CA ALA A 160 -1.98 -12.44 13.00
C ALA A 160 -2.72 -11.12 13.33
N GLU A 161 -4.03 -11.09 13.13
CA GLU A 161 -4.89 -9.93 13.26
C GLU A 161 -5.03 -9.45 14.71
N ASN A 162 -5.08 -8.15 14.89
CA ASN A 162 -5.59 -7.48 16.07
C ASN A 162 -6.52 -6.32 15.67
N SER A 163 -7.17 -5.68 16.65
CA SER A 163 -8.17 -4.62 16.36
C SER A 163 -7.60 -3.31 15.81
N LEU A 164 -6.28 -3.15 15.77
CA LEU A 164 -5.61 -1.98 15.19
C LEU A 164 -5.39 -2.10 13.68
N GLY A 165 -5.42 -3.30 13.20
CA GLY A 165 -4.96 -3.71 11.92
C GLY A 165 -4.13 -4.96 12.05
N GLN A 166 -3.33 -5.23 11.06
CA GLN A 166 -2.48 -6.40 11.01
C GLN A 166 -1.04 -5.94 10.99
N ILE A 167 -0.39 -6.04 12.12
CA ILE A 167 0.95 -5.52 12.34
C ILE A 167 1.84 -6.68 12.76
N ASP A 168 2.81 -7.02 11.92
CA ASP A 168 3.81 -8.03 12.26
C ASP A 168 4.66 -7.54 13.43
N GLN A 169 5.11 -8.46 14.27
CA GLN A 169 5.97 -8.12 15.41
C GLN A 169 7.28 -7.47 14.97
N GLY A 170 7.75 -7.82 13.80
CA GLY A 170 9.02 -7.41 13.28
C GLY A 170 10.11 -8.46 13.49
N GLU A 171 11.13 -8.40 12.64
CA GLU A 171 12.22 -9.39 12.62
C GLU A 171 13.48 -8.87 13.34
N PHE A 172 13.73 -7.55 13.32
CA PHE A 172 15.00 -6.98 13.72
C PHE A 172 14.91 -6.07 14.94
N ASP A 173 15.92 -6.17 15.83
CA ASP A 173 16.02 -5.32 16.98
C ASP A 173 16.47 -3.90 16.62
N MET A 174 15.68 -2.91 17.06
CA MET A 174 15.91 -1.49 16.84
C MET A 174 16.52 -0.81 18.06
N ILE A 175 17.29 0.25 17.82
CA ILE A 175 17.77 1.12 18.90
C ILE A 175 16.62 1.83 19.60
N GLN A 176 16.87 2.30 20.80
CA GLN A 176 15.99 3.27 21.45
C GLN A 176 15.96 4.57 20.61
N ILE A 177 14.77 5.05 20.33
CA ILE A 177 14.56 6.32 19.65
C ILE A 177 14.18 7.38 20.67
N ASN A 178 14.98 8.44 20.75
CA ASN A 178 14.66 9.62 21.54
C ASN A 178 14.00 10.63 20.60
N ALA A 179 12.67 10.54 20.47
CA ALA A 179 11.93 11.45 19.61
C ALA A 179 12.08 12.90 20.12
N SER A 180 12.38 13.81 19.21
CA SER A 180 12.36 15.23 19.50
C SER A 180 10.92 15.71 19.64
N ALA A 181 10.68 16.81 20.35
CA ALA A 181 9.35 17.40 20.53
C ALA A 181 8.64 17.80 19.21
N SER A 182 9.32 17.71 18.07
CA SER A 182 8.78 18.03 16.74
C SER A 182 8.81 16.84 15.76
N ALA A 183 9.12 15.63 16.23
CA ALA A 183 9.17 14.46 15.36
C ALA A 183 7.76 14.08 14.90
N LYS A 184 7.53 14.03 13.59
CA LYS A 184 6.27 13.53 13.03
C LYS A 184 6.22 12.00 13.13
N SER A 185 5.08 11.48 13.54
CA SER A 185 4.85 10.04 13.65
C SER A 185 5.14 9.30 12.35
N GLN A 186 4.72 9.85 11.20
CA GLN A 186 5.01 9.26 9.88
C GLN A 186 6.52 9.11 9.64
N THR A 187 7.31 10.16 9.94
CA THR A 187 8.77 10.12 9.72
C THR A 187 9.44 9.03 10.56
N LEU A 188 9.00 8.87 11.80
CA LEU A 188 9.53 7.82 12.70
C LEU A 188 9.16 6.42 12.20
N VAL A 189 7.91 6.22 11.81
CA VAL A 189 7.43 4.95 11.24
C VAL A 189 8.20 4.62 9.96
N ASP A 190 8.36 5.58 9.04
CA ASP A 190 9.11 5.39 7.80
C ASP A 190 10.59 5.00 8.07
N GLN A 191 11.23 5.63 9.05
CA GLN A 191 12.61 5.32 9.42
C GLN A 191 12.76 3.91 10.01
N ILE A 192 11.82 3.50 10.88
CA ILE A 192 11.81 2.16 11.47
C ILE A 192 11.56 1.12 10.39
N ALA A 193 10.50 1.28 9.61
CA ALA A 193 10.14 0.35 8.54
C ALA A 193 11.25 0.21 7.48
N ASN A 194 11.86 1.33 7.06
CA ASN A 194 12.98 1.28 6.11
C ASN A 194 14.23 0.61 6.71
N SER A 195 14.47 0.76 8.02
CA SER A 195 15.59 0.11 8.68
C SER A 195 15.42 -1.40 8.78
N GLY A 196 14.18 -1.89 8.98
CA GLY A 196 13.83 -3.29 9.05
C GLY A 196 13.46 -3.94 7.72
N LEU A 197 13.59 -3.23 6.59
CA LEU A 197 13.09 -3.66 5.27
C LEU A 197 11.59 -3.97 5.26
N GLY A 198 10.84 -3.43 6.20
CA GLY A 198 9.39 -3.58 6.30
C GLY A 198 8.62 -2.58 5.44
N ILE A 199 7.32 -2.78 5.36
CA ILE A 199 6.41 -1.98 4.54
C ILE A 199 5.20 -1.60 5.38
N ILE A 200 4.94 -0.30 5.50
CA ILE A 200 3.68 0.18 6.06
C ILE A 200 2.71 0.53 4.93
N SER A 201 1.44 0.17 5.10
CA SER A 201 0.37 0.44 4.15
C SER A 201 -0.97 0.56 4.86
N GLU A 202 -2.01 0.88 4.11
CA GLU A 202 -3.39 0.84 4.57
C GLU A 202 -4.22 -0.05 3.67
N GLY A 203 -5.18 -0.77 4.26
CA GLY A 203 -6.08 -1.65 3.56
C GLY A 203 -7.37 -0.96 3.09
N PRO A 204 -8.12 -1.64 2.22
CA PRO A 204 -9.43 -1.17 1.80
C PRO A 204 -10.45 -1.11 2.96
N ASP A 205 -10.19 -1.80 4.07
CA ASP A 205 -10.97 -1.80 5.30
C ASP A 205 -10.70 -0.58 6.21
N GLY A 206 -9.72 0.24 5.85
CA GLY A 206 -9.34 1.43 6.60
C GLY A 206 -8.45 1.12 7.80
N LEU A 207 -7.84 -0.03 7.84
CA LEU A 207 -6.84 -0.42 8.85
C LEU A 207 -5.42 -0.12 8.35
N VAL A 208 -4.50 0.00 9.30
CA VAL A 208 -3.07 0.16 9.01
C VAL A 208 -2.39 -1.20 9.08
N TYR A 209 -1.56 -1.49 8.10
CA TYR A 209 -0.83 -2.74 7.96
C TYR A 209 0.66 -2.48 8.02
N TYR A 210 1.37 -3.27 8.83
CA TYR A 210 2.81 -3.34 8.80
C TYR A 210 3.25 -4.76 8.45
N ALA A 211 3.91 -4.90 7.31
CA ALA A 211 4.57 -6.11 6.87
C ALA A 211 6.06 -6.01 7.21
N ASP A 212 6.59 -6.91 8.00
CA ASP A 212 8.03 -7.02 8.24
C ASP A 212 8.79 -7.59 7.02
N ALA A 213 10.09 -7.79 7.19
CA ALA A 213 10.94 -8.24 6.10
C ALA A 213 10.55 -9.61 5.51
N ASP A 214 9.96 -10.50 6.30
CA ASP A 214 9.63 -11.87 5.89
C ASP A 214 8.15 -12.05 5.49
N HIS A 215 7.32 -11.03 5.75
CA HIS A 215 5.88 -11.10 5.51
C HIS A 215 5.53 -11.53 4.09
N ARG A 216 6.14 -10.89 3.08
CA ARG A 216 5.81 -11.17 1.67
C ARG A 216 6.13 -12.60 1.25
N GLU A 217 7.25 -13.14 1.74
CA GLU A 217 7.62 -14.53 1.50
C GLU A 217 6.63 -15.49 2.17
N ASN A 218 6.33 -15.26 3.44
CA ASN A 218 5.39 -16.07 4.21
C ASN A 218 3.98 -16.03 3.63
N TYR A 219 3.52 -14.85 3.21
CA TYR A 219 2.22 -14.69 2.57
C TYR A 219 2.15 -15.44 1.24
N LEU A 220 3.19 -15.31 0.40
CA LEU A 220 3.28 -16.00 -0.88
C LEU A 220 3.30 -17.52 -0.72
N LEU A 221 4.07 -18.04 0.24
CA LEU A 221 4.11 -19.47 0.54
C LEU A 221 2.76 -20.02 0.97
N ALA A 222 1.98 -19.24 1.72
CA ALA A 222 0.68 -19.65 2.24
C ALA A 222 -0.45 -19.56 1.20
N ASN A 223 -0.45 -18.54 0.34
CA ASN A 223 -1.59 -18.20 -0.52
C ASN A 223 -1.30 -18.39 -2.02
N GLY A 224 -0.03 -18.42 -2.43
CA GLY A 224 0.35 -18.39 -3.85
C GLY A 224 0.10 -17.03 -4.48
N TYR A 225 0.12 -16.99 -5.81
CA TYR A 225 -0.13 -15.79 -6.60
C TYR A 225 -1.60 -15.70 -7.02
N THR A 226 -2.17 -14.50 -6.95
CA THR A 226 -3.41 -14.18 -7.65
C THR A 226 -3.11 -14.08 -9.14
N ALA A 227 -3.76 -14.92 -9.96
CA ALA A 227 -3.47 -15.05 -11.38
C ALA A 227 -4.24 -14.01 -12.20
N LEU A 228 -3.51 -13.07 -12.80
CA LEU A 228 -4.02 -12.10 -13.75
C LEU A 228 -3.57 -12.46 -15.17
N ASN A 229 -4.27 -11.92 -16.18
CA ASN A 229 -3.96 -12.22 -17.57
C ASN A 229 -3.83 -10.94 -18.39
N ALA A 230 -2.68 -10.77 -19.05
CA ALA A 230 -2.34 -9.61 -19.85
C ALA A 230 -3.25 -9.42 -21.08
N ASP A 231 -3.92 -10.49 -21.56
CA ASP A 231 -4.88 -10.40 -22.70
C ASP A 231 -6.05 -9.46 -22.37
N TYR A 232 -6.38 -9.28 -21.09
CA TYR A 232 -7.46 -8.40 -20.63
C TYR A 232 -6.98 -7.01 -20.22
N ALA A 233 -5.67 -6.81 -20.16
CA ALA A 233 -5.09 -5.52 -19.85
C ALA A 233 -5.15 -4.57 -21.04
N THR A 234 -5.02 -3.28 -20.78
CA THR A 234 -4.87 -2.27 -21.83
C THR A 234 -3.47 -2.40 -22.47
N PRO A 235 -3.34 -2.79 -23.74
CA PRO A 235 -2.03 -3.13 -24.33
C PRO A 235 -0.98 -2.03 -24.21
N SER A 236 -1.38 -0.77 -24.35
CA SER A 236 -0.47 0.39 -24.25
C SER A 236 0.09 0.62 -22.84
N SER A 237 -0.45 -0.04 -21.82
CA SER A 237 0.04 0.04 -20.45
C SER A 237 1.12 -0.99 -20.12
N ILE A 238 1.30 -2.01 -20.96
CA ILE A 238 2.23 -3.11 -20.72
C ILE A 238 3.62 -2.69 -21.19
N GLN A 239 4.48 -2.36 -20.24
CA GLN A 239 5.85 -1.92 -20.51
C GLN A 239 6.81 -2.56 -19.49
N SER A 240 7.83 -3.25 -19.98
CA SER A 240 8.92 -3.73 -19.14
C SER A 240 10.09 -2.76 -19.15
N GLN A 241 10.76 -2.66 -18.02
CA GLN A 241 11.93 -1.81 -17.84
C GLN A 241 13.03 -2.60 -17.15
N THR A 242 14.27 -2.43 -17.62
CA THR A 242 15.46 -2.86 -16.89
C THR A 242 16.28 -1.62 -16.62
N GLN A 243 16.47 -1.27 -15.36
CA GLN A 243 17.05 0.01 -14.95
C GLN A 243 18.25 -0.22 -14.02
N THR A 244 19.30 0.56 -14.23
CA THR A 244 20.43 0.64 -13.30
C THR A 244 20.13 1.52 -12.08
N ALA A 245 19.05 2.29 -12.11
CA ALA A 245 18.68 3.21 -11.01
C ALA A 245 18.46 2.49 -9.67
N ARG A 246 18.06 1.20 -9.72
CA ARG A 246 17.85 0.36 -8.53
C ARG A 246 19.04 -0.55 -8.20
N LEU A 247 20.09 -0.51 -9.02
CA LEU A 247 21.28 -1.30 -8.77
C LEU A 247 22.02 -0.76 -7.54
N ARG A 248 22.40 -1.66 -6.63
CA ARG A 248 23.22 -1.37 -5.45
C ARG A 248 24.17 -2.55 -5.26
N ASN A 249 25.44 -2.33 -5.47
CA ASN A 249 26.48 -3.36 -5.32
C ASN A 249 27.57 -2.98 -4.30
N SER A 250 27.36 -1.83 -3.63
CA SER A 250 28.15 -1.39 -2.47
C SER A 250 27.22 -0.74 -1.47
N LEU A 251 27.11 -1.30 -0.27
CA LEU A 251 26.26 -0.82 0.80
C LEU A 251 27.10 -0.37 1.98
N ILE A 252 26.82 0.83 2.48
CA ILE A 252 27.45 1.41 3.68
C ILE A 252 26.37 1.75 4.67
N TYR A 253 26.32 1.04 5.79
CA TYR A 253 25.37 1.29 6.86
C TYR A 253 26.06 1.90 8.07
N LYS A 254 25.48 3.00 8.58
CA LYS A 254 25.75 3.51 9.90
C LYS A 254 24.60 3.07 10.81
N TYR A 255 24.90 2.37 11.88
CA TYR A 255 23.88 1.76 12.74
C TYR A 255 24.33 1.74 14.21
N SER A 256 23.53 1.11 15.09
CA SER A 256 23.71 1.09 16.54
C SER A 256 23.48 2.46 17.19
N THR A 257 23.50 2.51 18.49
CA THR A 257 23.20 3.73 19.25
C THR A 257 24.13 4.87 18.82
N GLY A 258 23.52 5.99 18.42
CA GLY A 258 24.23 7.16 17.92
C GLY A 258 24.90 6.97 16.55
N TYR A 259 24.53 5.93 15.80
CA TYR A 259 25.10 5.58 14.49
C TYR A 259 26.63 5.42 14.51
N ALA A 260 27.13 4.89 15.64
CA ALA A 260 28.56 4.83 15.94
C ALA A 260 29.28 3.66 15.23
N THR A 261 28.53 2.69 14.72
CA THR A 261 29.08 1.51 14.05
C THR A 261 28.88 1.59 12.54
N LEU A 262 29.90 1.16 11.80
CA LEU A 262 29.92 1.15 10.33
C LEU A 262 29.99 -0.29 9.84
N LEU A 263 29.09 -0.66 8.92
CA LEU A 263 29.16 -1.89 8.13
C LEU A 263 29.29 -1.53 6.65
N THR A 264 30.26 -2.14 5.97
CA THR A 264 30.37 -2.04 4.51
C THR A 264 30.30 -3.42 3.91
N LEU A 265 29.43 -3.60 2.92
CA LEU A 265 29.26 -4.84 2.18
C LEU A 265 29.27 -4.55 0.68
N THR A 266 30.07 -5.31 -0.10
CA THR A 266 30.21 -5.09 -1.55
C THR A 266 30.15 -6.41 -2.31
N ASP A 267 29.55 -6.38 -3.50
CA ASP A 267 29.61 -7.45 -4.49
C ASP A 267 30.61 -7.08 -5.59
N THR A 268 31.81 -7.67 -5.52
CA THR A 268 32.89 -7.39 -6.47
C THR A 268 32.62 -7.88 -7.89
N ALA A 269 31.82 -8.94 -8.04
CA ALA A 269 31.44 -9.48 -9.35
C ALA A 269 30.46 -8.55 -10.06
N SER A 270 29.47 -8.04 -9.33
CA SER A 270 28.54 -7.03 -9.83
C SER A 270 29.27 -5.72 -10.18
N ILE A 271 30.19 -5.28 -9.31
CA ILE A 271 30.99 -4.08 -9.60
C ILE A 271 31.84 -4.24 -10.87
N ALA A 272 32.43 -5.42 -11.07
CA ALA A 272 33.20 -5.70 -12.29
C ALA A 272 32.32 -5.71 -13.56
N SER A 273 31.05 -6.13 -13.44
CA SER A 273 30.12 -6.23 -14.56
C SER A 273 29.43 -4.92 -14.91
N TYR A 274 29.04 -4.11 -13.90
CA TYR A 274 28.17 -2.98 -14.08
C TYR A 274 28.77 -1.64 -13.62
N GLY A 275 29.93 -1.64 -12.95
CA GLY A 275 30.48 -0.48 -12.28
C GLY A 275 30.00 -0.34 -10.83
N LEU A 276 30.53 0.65 -10.12
CA LEU A 276 30.21 0.90 -8.72
C LEU A 276 28.87 1.64 -8.60
N PHE A 277 27.93 1.05 -7.85
CA PHE A 277 26.66 1.65 -7.44
C PHE A 277 26.55 1.57 -5.91
N GLU A 278 26.92 2.66 -5.25
CA GLU A 278 27.01 2.74 -3.80
C GLU A 278 25.76 3.37 -3.17
N LYS A 279 25.31 2.80 -2.03
CA LYS A 279 24.30 3.38 -1.17
C LYS A 279 24.86 3.53 0.24
N SER A 280 24.78 4.73 0.80
CA SER A 280 25.08 4.99 2.21
C SER A 280 23.80 5.35 2.96
N THR A 281 23.51 4.70 4.08
CA THR A 281 22.27 4.86 4.83
C THR A 281 22.53 4.78 6.33
N GLU A 282 21.83 5.61 7.10
CA GLU A 282 21.69 5.46 8.55
C GLU A 282 20.51 4.51 8.83
N SER A 283 20.72 3.55 9.74
CA SER A 283 19.74 2.53 10.09
C SER A 283 19.55 2.48 11.60
N ASN A 284 18.31 2.30 12.03
CA ASN A 284 17.96 2.17 13.45
C ASN A 284 18.26 0.78 14.04
N ILE A 285 18.89 -0.10 13.30
CA ILE A 285 19.26 -1.45 13.80
C ILE A 285 20.23 -1.35 14.98
N LEU A 286 19.97 -2.15 16.01
CA LEU A 286 20.71 -2.14 17.24
C LEU A 286 22.04 -2.90 17.15
N ASN A 287 22.03 -4.10 16.58
CA ASN A 287 23.12 -5.04 16.68
C ASN A 287 23.74 -5.41 15.29
N THR A 288 24.97 -5.93 15.33
CA THR A 288 25.72 -6.25 14.12
C THR A 288 25.15 -7.45 13.37
N THR A 289 24.57 -8.42 14.04
CA THR A 289 24.03 -9.63 13.42
C THR A 289 22.87 -9.29 12.53
N ASP A 290 21.90 -8.52 13.01
CA ASP A 290 20.74 -8.08 12.26
C ASP A 290 21.15 -7.16 11.10
N MET A 291 22.12 -6.24 11.36
CA MET A 291 22.61 -5.38 10.30
C MET A 291 23.28 -6.15 9.16
N GLN A 292 24.02 -7.22 9.47
CA GLN A 292 24.61 -8.09 8.45
C GLN A 292 23.52 -8.81 7.64
N GLN A 293 22.49 -9.34 8.28
CA GLN A 293 21.38 -9.99 7.59
C GLN A 293 20.68 -9.03 6.62
N ILE A 294 20.35 -7.82 7.10
CA ILE A 294 19.74 -6.79 6.26
C ILE A 294 20.64 -6.40 5.09
N ALA A 295 21.92 -6.19 5.34
CA ALA A 295 22.86 -5.80 4.29
C ALA A 295 23.03 -6.88 3.22
N VAL A 296 23.12 -8.16 3.61
CA VAL A 296 23.16 -9.29 2.68
C VAL A 296 21.87 -9.35 1.87
N ARG A 297 20.71 -9.27 2.53
CA ARG A 297 19.40 -9.31 1.89
C ARG A 297 19.22 -8.16 0.88
N GLU A 298 19.55 -6.93 1.26
CA GLU A 298 19.47 -5.79 0.34
C GLU A 298 20.44 -5.90 -0.84
N LEU A 299 21.67 -6.40 -0.59
CA LEU A 299 22.64 -6.61 -1.65
C LEU A 299 22.13 -7.65 -2.66
N ASP A 300 21.62 -8.78 -2.19
CA ASP A 300 21.08 -9.86 -3.04
C ASP A 300 19.89 -9.36 -3.88
N LEU A 301 19.05 -8.52 -3.34
CA LEU A 301 17.93 -7.92 -4.05
C LEU A 301 18.38 -6.90 -5.12
N ARG A 302 19.52 -6.23 -4.95
CA ARG A 302 19.91 -5.04 -5.73
C ARG A 302 21.21 -5.16 -6.51
N ARG A 303 22.00 -6.23 -6.36
CA ARG A 303 23.30 -6.36 -7.01
C ARG A 303 23.26 -6.54 -8.52
N ASP A 304 22.14 -7.02 -9.07
CA ASP A 304 21.95 -7.26 -10.50
C ASP A 304 20.81 -6.45 -11.08
N PRO A 305 20.93 -5.91 -12.32
CA PRO A 305 19.82 -5.29 -13.02
C PRO A 305 18.74 -6.34 -13.33
N ARG A 306 17.51 -6.06 -12.94
CA ARG A 306 16.39 -6.98 -13.17
C ARG A 306 15.31 -6.29 -13.99
N GLY A 307 14.65 -7.09 -14.83
CA GLY A 307 13.48 -6.63 -15.56
C GLY A 307 12.28 -6.46 -14.62
N SER A 308 11.55 -5.39 -14.77
CA SER A 308 10.31 -5.15 -14.01
C SER A 308 9.20 -4.67 -14.91
N LEU A 309 7.98 -5.01 -14.54
CA LEU A 309 6.77 -4.42 -15.07
C LEU A 309 6.41 -3.24 -14.15
N GLY A 310 6.44 -1.99 -14.66
CA GLY A 310 6.21 -0.83 -13.80
C GLY A 310 4.75 -0.68 -13.36
N ALA A 311 3.84 -0.84 -14.30
CA ALA A 311 2.40 -0.76 -14.07
C ALA A 311 1.65 -1.57 -15.14
N ILE A 312 0.45 -2.02 -14.79
CA ILE A 312 -0.49 -2.66 -15.71
C ILE A 312 -1.89 -2.10 -15.47
N ARG A 313 -2.62 -1.84 -16.55
CA ARG A 313 -3.95 -1.22 -16.49
C ARG A 313 -5.01 -2.15 -17.04
N PHE A 314 -6.10 -2.27 -16.30
CA PHE A 314 -7.28 -3.05 -16.67
C PHE A 314 -8.50 -2.17 -16.80
N ARG A 315 -9.34 -2.48 -17.80
CA ARG A 315 -10.69 -1.95 -17.92
C ARG A 315 -11.64 -2.98 -17.35
N LEU A 316 -12.21 -2.69 -16.15
CA LEU A 316 -13.08 -3.64 -15.46
C LEU A 316 -14.43 -3.82 -16.16
N ASP A 317 -14.86 -2.83 -16.93
CA ASP A 317 -16.05 -2.88 -17.79
C ASP A 317 -15.83 -3.61 -19.14
N ASN A 318 -14.63 -4.17 -19.36
CA ASN A 318 -14.37 -4.98 -20.56
C ASN A 318 -15.26 -6.23 -20.56
N PRO A 319 -16.16 -6.40 -21.56
CA PRO A 319 -17.10 -7.53 -21.61
C PRO A 319 -16.42 -8.89 -21.79
N GLN A 320 -15.15 -8.90 -22.16
CA GLN A 320 -14.35 -10.12 -22.31
C GLN A 320 -13.63 -10.50 -21.01
N LEU A 321 -13.63 -9.63 -20.01
CA LEU A 321 -12.99 -9.91 -18.71
C LEU A 321 -13.77 -11.01 -17.98
N PRO A 322 -13.16 -12.17 -17.65
CA PRO A 322 -13.82 -13.22 -16.87
C PRO A 322 -14.23 -12.71 -15.48
N SER A 323 -15.40 -13.17 -15.02
CA SER A 323 -15.93 -12.76 -13.72
C SER A 323 -14.99 -13.04 -12.56
N ALA A 324 -14.23 -14.13 -12.59
CA ALA A 324 -13.25 -14.44 -11.55
C ALA A 324 -12.13 -13.37 -11.50
N ILE A 325 -11.53 -13.03 -12.66
CA ILE A 325 -10.48 -11.99 -12.72
C ILE A 325 -11.05 -10.61 -12.35
N LEU A 326 -12.29 -10.31 -12.74
CA LEU A 326 -12.97 -9.08 -12.32
C LEU A 326 -13.08 -9.01 -10.79
N ASP A 327 -13.51 -10.10 -10.17
CA ASP A 327 -13.71 -10.15 -8.71
C ASP A 327 -12.36 -10.09 -7.96
N ASP A 328 -11.31 -10.73 -8.48
CA ASP A 328 -9.95 -10.64 -7.96
C ASP A 328 -9.43 -9.19 -8.05
N LEU A 329 -9.61 -8.51 -9.19
CA LEU A 329 -9.22 -7.11 -9.37
C LEU A 329 -9.97 -6.15 -8.44
N ILE A 330 -11.26 -6.40 -8.16
CA ILE A 330 -12.06 -5.58 -7.23
C ILE A 330 -11.54 -5.73 -5.78
N THR A 331 -11.02 -6.88 -5.42
CA THR A 331 -10.58 -7.18 -4.05
C THR A 331 -9.07 -7.09 -3.84
N VAL A 332 -8.30 -6.78 -4.89
CA VAL A 332 -6.84 -6.65 -4.81
C VAL A 332 -6.42 -5.59 -3.77
N PHE A 333 -5.34 -5.86 -3.07
CA PHE A 333 -4.80 -4.97 -2.04
C PHE A 333 -3.28 -4.77 -2.19
N CYS A 334 -2.74 -3.78 -1.51
CA CYS A 334 -1.29 -3.54 -1.49
C CYS A 334 -0.56 -4.68 -0.77
N ASN A 335 0.58 -5.11 -1.30
CA ASN A 335 1.36 -6.29 -0.93
C ASN A 335 0.81 -7.64 -1.40
N GLU A 336 -0.31 -7.70 -2.09
CA GLU A 336 -0.82 -8.95 -2.66
C GLU A 336 0.13 -9.48 -3.73
N PRO A 337 0.53 -10.78 -3.68
CA PRO A 337 1.32 -11.41 -4.72
C PRO A 337 0.46 -11.67 -5.96
N VAL A 338 0.93 -11.23 -7.12
CA VAL A 338 0.25 -11.39 -8.41
C VAL A 338 1.15 -12.03 -9.46
N SER A 339 0.58 -12.92 -10.27
CA SER A 339 1.21 -13.47 -11.46
C SER A 339 0.45 -12.99 -12.69
N ILE A 340 1.14 -12.28 -13.58
CA ILE A 340 0.57 -11.75 -14.83
C ILE A 340 1.04 -12.62 -15.98
N ASN A 341 0.12 -13.43 -16.49
CA ASN A 341 0.36 -14.40 -17.54
C ASN A 341 0.05 -13.82 -18.94
N ASN A 342 0.47 -14.51 -20.00
CA ASN A 342 0.25 -14.16 -21.40
C ASN A 342 0.85 -12.81 -21.80
N LEU A 343 1.94 -12.39 -21.17
CA LEU A 343 2.75 -11.30 -21.68
C LEU A 343 3.41 -11.71 -23.01
N PRO A 344 3.69 -10.77 -23.93
CA PRO A 344 4.52 -11.07 -25.09
C PRO A 344 5.84 -11.75 -24.69
N SER A 345 6.25 -12.78 -25.41
CA SER A 345 7.42 -13.61 -25.04
C SER A 345 8.75 -12.85 -24.94
N ASN A 346 8.84 -11.68 -25.58
CA ASN A 346 9.98 -10.77 -25.46
C ASN A 346 9.92 -9.86 -24.22
N LEU A 347 8.82 -9.92 -23.47
CA LEU A 347 8.67 -9.22 -22.20
C LEU A 347 8.72 -10.23 -21.07
N LEU A 348 9.82 -10.21 -20.29
CA LEU A 348 9.96 -11.01 -19.06
C LEU A 348 9.70 -12.52 -19.25
N GLY A 349 9.97 -13.05 -20.45
CA GLY A 349 9.74 -14.46 -20.75
C GLY A 349 8.27 -14.88 -20.88
N GLY A 350 7.33 -13.93 -20.95
CA GLY A 350 5.90 -14.18 -21.12
C GLY A 350 5.08 -14.18 -19.82
N THR A 351 5.73 -14.09 -18.65
CA THR A 351 5.07 -14.04 -17.34
C THR A 351 5.81 -13.08 -16.42
N PHE A 352 5.06 -12.36 -15.61
CA PHE A 352 5.59 -11.52 -14.53
C PHE A 352 5.03 -11.99 -13.21
N GLU A 353 5.90 -12.15 -12.23
CA GLU A 353 5.54 -12.43 -10.84
C GLU A 353 6.02 -11.31 -9.93
N GLY A 354 5.16 -10.86 -9.03
CA GLY A 354 5.48 -9.73 -8.19
C GLY A 354 4.41 -9.39 -7.15
N PHE A 355 4.57 -8.24 -6.54
CA PHE A 355 3.66 -7.72 -5.53
C PHE A 355 3.02 -6.41 -5.99
N VAL A 356 1.77 -6.21 -5.60
CA VAL A 356 1.05 -4.95 -5.82
C VAL A 356 1.59 -3.90 -4.84
N GLU A 357 2.10 -2.80 -5.39
CA GLU A 357 2.66 -1.69 -4.60
C GLU A 357 1.69 -0.52 -4.48
N ASN A 358 0.90 -0.27 -5.52
CA ASN A 358 -0.10 0.78 -5.53
C ASN A 358 -1.28 0.40 -6.43
N ILE A 359 -2.44 0.85 -6.04
CA ILE A 359 -3.69 0.69 -6.78
C ILE A 359 -4.23 2.09 -7.05
N ALA A 360 -4.47 2.41 -8.33
CA ALA A 360 -5.11 3.65 -8.72
C ALA A 360 -6.32 3.37 -9.61
N VAL A 361 -7.47 3.93 -9.26
CA VAL A 361 -8.72 3.72 -9.97
C VAL A 361 -9.32 5.06 -10.38
N ASN A 362 -9.79 5.10 -11.63
CA ASN A 362 -10.64 6.19 -12.12
C ASN A 362 -11.88 5.58 -12.77
N ALA A 363 -13.05 6.04 -12.37
CA ALA A 363 -14.30 5.46 -12.80
C ALA A 363 -15.40 6.50 -13.07
N THR A 364 -16.31 6.11 -13.95
CA THR A 364 -17.60 6.74 -14.19
C THR A 364 -18.71 5.67 -14.09
N PRO A 365 -19.99 6.00 -14.25
CA PRO A 365 -21.06 5.00 -14.27
C PRO A 365 -20.93 3.94 -15.36
N THR A 366 -20.11 4.18 -16.39
CA THR A 366 -20.00 3.31 -17.58
C THR A 366 -18.65 2.63 -17.73
N TYR A 367 -17.62 3.06 -17.00
CA TYR A 367 -16.32 2.43 -17.08
C TYR A 367 -15.57 2.50 -15.74
N VAL A 368 -14.64 1.58 -15.57
CA VAL A 368 -13.66 1.58 -14.48
C VAL A 368 -12.29 1.26 -15.05
N ASP A 369 -11.39 2.21 -14.94
CA ASP A 369 -9.97 2.06 -15.22
C ASP A 369 -9.21 1.81 -13.93
N MET A 370 -8.59 0.65 -13.80
CA MET A 370 -7.73 0.27 -12.67
C MET A 370 -6.29 0.12 -13.14
N THR A 371 -5.38 0.79 -12.48
CA THR A 371 -3.94 0.65 -12.69
C THR A 371 -3.31 0.03 -11.45
N LEU A 372 -2.65 -1.09 -11.63
CA LEU A 372 -1.82 -1.74 -10.61
C LEU A 372 -0.35 -1.36 -10.86
N TYR A 373 0.29 -0.78 -9.89
CA TYR A 373 1.75 -0.63 -9.87
C TYR A 373 2.33 -1.84 -9.15
N VAL A 374 3.32 -2.47 -9.77
CA VAL A 374 3.83 -3.75 -9.30
C VAL A 374 5.36 -3.74 -9.20
N SER A 375 5.89 -4.50 -8.25
CA SER A 375 7.32 -4.77 -8.13
C SER A 375 7.58 -6.26 -8.33
N ALA A 376 8.68 -6.61 -9.00
CA ALA A 376 9.03 -8.01 -9.20
C ALA A 376 9.31 -8.69 -7.85
N THR A 377 8.96 -9.97 -7.72
CA THR A 377 9.26 -10.80 -6.55
C THR A 377 10.74 -10.70 -6.19
N ASP A 378 11.61 -10.77 -7.19
CA ASP A 378 13.06 -10.65 -7.04
C ASP A 378 13.56 -9.32 -6.45
N PHE A 379 12.71 -8.29 -6.32
CA PHE A 379 13.03 -7.04 -5.62
C PHE A 379 12.53 -7.02 -4.18
N SER A 380 11.79 -8.02 -3.76
CA SER A 380 11.14 -8.08 -2.45
C SER A 380 11.54 -9.31 -1.64
N ILE A 381 11.85 -10.42 -2.33
CA ILE A 381 12.28 -11.67 -1.72
C ILE A 381 13.66 -12.00 -2.28
N PRO A 382 14.71 -12.19 -1.45
CA PRO A 382 16.02 -12.57 -1.91
C PRO A 382 15.97 -13.93 -2.63
N PRO A 383 16.79 -14.17 -3.66
CA PRO A 383 16.90 -15.48 -4.26
C PRO A 383 17.43 -16.50 -3.22
N ILE A 384 16.81 -17.67 -3.19
CA ILE A 384 17.22 -18.81 -2.37
C ILE A 384 18.56 -19.35 -2.84
#